data_c581a1a99669b72bf57631845a2ed3e2
#
_entry.id   c581a1a99669b72bf57631845a2ed3e2
#
_cell.length_a   1.000
_cell.length_b   1.000
_cell.length_c   1.000
_cell.angle_alpha   90.00
_cell.angle_beta   90.00
_cell.angle_gamma   90.00
#
_symmetry.space_group_name_H-M   'P 1'
#
loop_
_entity.id
_entity.type
_entity.pdbx_description
1 polymer ?
#
loop_
_entity_poly.entity_id
_entity_poly.type
_entity_poly.pdbx_seq_one_letter_code
_entity_poly.pdbx_strand_id
1 'polypeptide(L)'
;MFFVLNKQKIYTYLLSAVMVLFLFCAASTLNVNNDNNTVQTSATYSKLLPIYNVQTDEKKVAFTMNCAWNADDIDSILETLKNNNVKITFFIVGDWIDKFPEAVKKINSEGHEIASHSNTHPHVNNLSYEENIKEIEESNKKIDNITGKKTKVYRPPYGEYNDTVIKAAQDKGYYCIQWSLDTLDYTGITGEEMWKKLEGKIKSGDIILSHNGTKHTADSLDMLIKNIKNKGLEIVPVSNLIYKDNYKINSNGTQINK
;
A
#
# COMPACT_ATOMS: atom_id res chain seq x y z
N MET A 1 -79.18 -32.38 -14.94
CA MET A 1 -78.10 -32.83 -14.03
C MET A 1 -78.16 -31.93 -12.82
N PHE A 2 -78.68 -32.39 -11.67
CA PHE A 2 -78.82 -31.59 -10.47
C PHE A 2 -77.56 -31.75 -9.61
N PHE A 3 -76.80 -30.65 -9.41
CA PHE A 3 -75.67 -30.69 -8.47
C PHE A 3 -76.22 -30.52 -7.04
N VAL A 4 -76.18 -31.54 -6.24
CA VAL A 4 -76.45 -31.45 -4.80
C VAL A 4 -75.19 -31.02 -4.11
N LEU A 5 -75.08 -29.74 -3.76
CA LEU A 5 -74.00 -29.23 -2.97
C LEU A 5 -74.21 -29.62 -1.50
N ASN A 6 -73.30 -30.42 -0.96
CA ASN A 6 -73.28 -30.81 0.44
C ASN A 6 -72.94 -29.58 1.30
N LYS A 7 -73.76 -29.26 2.30
CA LYS A 7 -73.59 -28.13 3.21
C LYS A 7 -72.18 -28.04 3.83
N GLN A 8 -71.62 -29.18 4.16
CA GLN A 8 -70.26 -29.20 4.71
C GLN A 8 -69.17 -28.72 3.72
N LYS A 9 -69.31 -29.08 2.45
CA LYS A 9 -68.37 -28.57 1.41
C LYS A 9 -68.50 -27.08 1.20
N ILE A 10 -69.71 -26.54 1.27
CA ILE A 10 -69.93 -25.07 1.15
C ILE A 10 -69.25 -24.33 2.30
N TYR A 11 -69.39 -24.83 3.55
CA TYR A 11 -68.69 -24.24 4.70
C TYR A 11 -67.16 -24.30 4.58
N THR A 12 -66.61 -25.41 4.06
CA THR A 12 -65.16 -25.57 3.88
C THR A 12 -64.64 -24.55 2.83
N TYR A 13 -65.34 -24.37 1.73
CA TYR A 13 -64.93 -23.37 0.71
C TYR A 13 -65.06 -21.91 1.22
N LEU A 14 -66.10 -21.62 2.02
CA LEU A 14 -66.26 -20.29 2.64
C LEU A 14 -65.14 -20.02 3.62
N LEU A 15 -64.78 -21.01 4.46
CA LEU A 15 -63.67 -20.86 5.42
C LEU A 15 -62.33 -20.66 4.71
N SER A 16 -62.09 -21.42 3.64
CA SER A 16 -60.85 -21.24 2.86
C SER A 16 -60.78 -19.91 2.15
N ALA A 17 -61.89 -19.40 1.61
CA ALA A 17 -61.95 -18.07 1.00
C ALA A 17 -61.69 -16.93 2.03
N VAL A 18 -62.25 -17.05 3.24
CA VAL A 18 -62.01 -16.08 4.32
C VAL A 18 -60.55 -16.11 4.77
N MET A 19 -59.93 -17.34 4.84
CA MET A 19 -58.53 -17.49 5.21
C MET A 19 -57.59 -16.87 4.16
N VAL A 20 -57.88 -17.04 2.87
CA VAL A 20 -57.12 -16.40 1.79
C VAL A 20 -57.25 -14.89 1.80
N LEU A 21 -58.46 -14.39 2.06
CA LEU A 21 -58.69 -12.94 2.22
C LEU A 21 -57.92 -12.37 3.43
N PHE A 22 -57.88 -13.10 4.53
CA PHE A 22 -57.17 -12.66 5.73
C PHE A 22 -55.66 -12.63 5.47
N LEU A 23 -55.10 -13.65 4.78
CA LEU A 23 -53.69 -13.69 4.38
C LEU A 23 -53.33 -12.56 3.40
N PHE A 24 -54.26 -12.22 2.49
CA PHE A 24 -54.07 -11.12 1.54
C PHE A 24 -54.07 -9.75 2.25
N CYS A 25 -54.99 -9.55 3.20
CA CYS A 25 -55.03 -8.35 4.02
C CYS A 25 -53.79 -8.22 4.92
N ALA A 26 -53.35 -9.32 5.53
CA ALA A 26 -52.10 -9.34 6.34
C ALA A 26 -50.86 -9.04 5.50
N ALA A 27 -50.77 -9.59 4.27
CA ALA A 27 -49.71 -9.26 3.35
C ALA A 27 -49.71 -7.80 2.88
N SER A 28 -50.91 -7.21 2.69
CA SER A 28 -51.06 -5.81 2.29
C SER A 28 -50.69 -4.85 3.43
N THR A 29 -51.01 -5.19 4.69
CA THR A 29 -50.61 -4.37 5.85
C THR A 29 -49.10 -4.45 6.16
N LEU A 30 -48.43 -5.55 5.83
CA LEU A 30 -46.98 -5.70 5.95
C LEU A 30 -46.25 -4.90 4.81
N ASN A 31 -46.90 -4.69 3.67
CA ASN A 31 -46.30 -3.94 2.58
C ASN A 31 -46.50 -2.39 2.67
N VAL A 32 -47.43 -1.92 3.49
CA VAL A 32 -47.69 -0.47 3.63
C VAL A 32 -46.79 0.22 4.66
N ASN A 33 -46.08 -0.56 5.49
CA ASN A 33 -45.15 0.01 6.49
C ASN A 33 -43.68 0.09 6.05
N ASN A 34 -43.40 -0.07 4.74
CA ASN A 34 -42.03 -0.04 4.22
C ASN A 34 -41.69 1.25 3.45
N ASP A 35 -42.48 2.30 3.61
CA ASP A 35 -42.11 3.66 3.17
C ASP A 35 -41.34 4.42 4.28
N ASN A 36 -40.53 3.74 5.04
CA ASN A 36 -39.39 4.41 5.61
C ASN A 36 -38.37 4.58 4.48
N ASN A 37 -38.31 5.78 3.93
CA ASN A 37 -37.13 6.30 3.23
C ASN A 37 -35.93 6.28 4.17
N THR A 38 -35.43 5.10 4.55
CA THR A 38 -34.06 4.92 4.83
C THR A 38 -33.36 5.06 3.48
N VAL A 39 -32.92 6.28 3.18
CA VAL A 39 -31.77 6.45 2.29
C VAL A 39 -30.68 5.60 2.94
N GLN A 40 -30.58 4.31 2.57
CA GLN A 40 -29.38 3.57 2.70
C GLN A 40 -28.37 4.31 1.82
N THR A 41 -27.74 5.34 2.38
CA THR A 41 -26.42 5.69 1.95
C THR A 41 -25.62 4.43 2.25
N SER A 42 -25.53 3.54 1.27
CA SER A 42 -24.45 2.59 1.19
C SER A 42 -23.21 3.50 1.15
N ALA A 43 -22.65 3.77 2.32
CA ALA A 43 -21.30 4.26 2.39
C ALA A 43 -20.52 3.23 1.61
N THR A 44 -20.16 3.58 0.38
CA THR A 44 -19.28 2.76 -0.45
C THR A 44 -18.01 2.72 0.36
N TYR A 45 -17.81 1.62 1.09
CA TYR A 45 -16.60 1.38 1.85
C TYR A 45 -15.47 1.28 0.82
N SER A 46 -14.82 2.38 0.56
CA SER A 46 -13.67 2.39 -0.33
C SER A 46 -12.49 1.82 0.45
N LYS A 47 -12.00 0.66 0.02
CA LYS A 47 -10.79 0.05 0.55
C LYS A 47 -9.68 1.09 0.62
N LEU A 48 -9.01 1.20 1.76
CA LEU A 48 -7.85 2.07 1.90
C LEU A 48 -6.69 1.51 1.07
N LEU A 49 -5.97 2.38 0.39
CA LEU A 49 -4.85 1.99 -0.47
C LEU A 49 -3.58 2.77 -0.09
N PRO A 50 -2.40 2.12 -0.14
CA PRO A 50 -1.13 2.81 -0.05
C PRO A 50 -0.82 3.54 -1.37
N ILE A 51 0.23 4.35 -1.35
CA ILE A 51 0.73 5.04 -2.54
C ILE A 51 1.65 4.09 -3.32
N TYR A 52 1.25 3.75 -4.55
CA TYR A 52 2.05 2.93 -5.48
C TYR A 52 2.88 3.78 -6.44
N ASN A 53 2.32 4.90 -6.85
CA ASN A 53 2.94 5.89 -7.71
C ASN A 53 2.24 7.25 -7.55
N VAL A 54 2.77 8.26 -8.22
CA VAL A 54 2.25 9.64 -8.17
C VAL A 54 1.87 10.08 -9.58
N GLN A 55 0.71 10.69 -9.76
CA GLN A 55 0.38 11.38 -11.00
C GLN A 55 1.07 12.74 -11.00
N THR A 56 2.07 12.90 -11.87
CA THR A 56 2.84 14.15 -11.99
C THR A 56 3.31 14.35 -13.42
N ASP A 57 3.42 15.62 -13.83
CA ASP A 57 4.05 16.02 -15.10
C ASP A 57 5.56 16.22 -14.96
N GLU A 58 6.09 16.27 -13.72
CA GLU A 58 7.51 16.33 -13.45
C GLU A 58 8.18 15.01 -13.85
N LYS A 59 9.28 15.09 -14.60
CA LYS A 59 10.03 13.92 -15.05
C LYS A 59 10.85 13.30 -13.91
N LYS A 60 10.16 12.84 -12.85
CA LYS A 60 10.76 12.30 -11.64
C LYS A 60 10.25 10.88 -11.36
N VAL A 61 11.12 10.06 -10.79
CA VAL A 61 10.80 8.73 -10.24
C VAL A 61 11.50 8.56 -8.90
N ALA A 62 10.97 7.70 -8.03
CA ALA A 62 11.67 7.30 -6.82
C ALA A 62 12.28 5.91 -7.01
N PHE A 63 13.62 5.82 -6.96
CA PHE A 63 14.30 4.54 -6.80
C PHE A 63 14.42 4.25 -5.31
N THR A 64 13.96 3.08 -4.86
CA THR A 64 13.89 2.77 -3.42
C THR A 64 14.55 1.43 -3.14
N MET A 65 15.17 1.32 -1.96
CA MET A 65 15.89 0.13 -1.55
C MET A 65 15.42 -0.35 -0.18
N ASN A 66 14.94 -1.57 -0.08
CA ASN A 66 14.62 -2.20 1.18
C ASN A 66 15.89 -2.80 1.80
N CYS A 67 16.09 -2.59 3.10
CA CYS A 67 17.22 -3.13 3.87
C CYS A 67 16.69 -4.02 5.00
N ALA A 68 16.76 -5.34 4.79
CA ALA A 68 16.26 -6.34 5.73
C ALA A 68 17.26 -7.50 5.98
N TRP A 69 18.31 -7.68 5.15
CA TRP A 69 19.20 -8.83 5.20
C TRP A 69 20.58 -8.49 5.77
N ASN A 70 21.63 -8.45 4.93
CA ASN A 70 22.99 -8.05 5.34
C ASN A 70 23.26 -6.57 4.98
N ALA A 71 24.48 -6.10 5.24
CA ALA A 71 24.91 -4.74 4.92
C ALA A 71 26.22 -4.70 4.10
N ASP A 72 26.64 -5.86 3.56
CA ASP A 72 27.98 -6.03 2.98
C ASP A 72 28.19 -5.21 1.70
N ASP A 73 27.09 -4.91 0.99
CA ASP A 73 27.08 -4.15 -0.27
C ASP A 73 26.76 -2.65 -0.10
N ILE A 74 26.48 -2.19 1.11
CA ILE A 74 26.06 -0.79 1.34
C ILE A 74 27.14 0.20 0.90
N ASP A 75 28.40 -0.05 1.16
CA ASP A 75 29.49 0.85 0.77
C ASP A 75 29.59 0.98 -0.76
N SER A 76 29.48 -0.11 -1.49
CA SER A 76 29.48 -0.14 -2.97
C SER A 76 28.25 0.57 -3.55
N ILE A 77 27.07 0.33 -2.95
CA ILE A 77 25.81 1.01 -3.33
C ILE A 77 25.94 2.52 -3.13
N LEU A 78 26.44 2.96 -1.97
CA LEU A 78 26.61 4.40 -1.67
C LEU A 78 27.62 5.06 -2.61
N GLU A 79 28.72 4.39 -2.92
CA GLU A 79 29.70 4.87 -3.91
C GLU A 79 29.06 5.04 -5.29
N THR A 80 28.31 4.06 -5.74
CA THR A 80 27.60 4.13 -7.02
C THR A 80 26.58 5.28 -7.07
N LEU A 81 25.80 5.46 -6.01
CA LEU A 81 24.83 6.55 -5.89
C LEU A 81 25.54 7.92 -5.90
N LYS A 82 26.65 8.04 -5.19
CA LYS A 82 27.48 9.25 -5.16
C LYS A 82 28.07 9.59 -6.52
N ASN A 83 28.67 8.61 -7.20
CA ASN A 83 29.28 8.80 -8.53
C ASN A 83 28.24 9.19 -9.58
N ASN A 84 26.98 8.79 -9.41
CA ASN A 84 25.87 9.18 -10.26
C ASN A 84 25.16 10.47 -9.79
N ASN A 85 25.57 11.08 -8.68
CA ASN A 85 24.88 12.23 -8.06
C ASN A 85 23.37 11.99 -7.88
N VAL A 86 23.00 10.86 -7.24
CA VAL A 86 21.63 10.42 -7.00
C VAL A 86 21.39 10.23 -5.52
N LYS A 87 20.23 10.68 -5.04
CA LYS A 87 19.73 10.37 -3.70
C LYS A 87 18.46 9.55 -3.80
N ILE A 88 18.38 8.49 -3.02
CA ILE A 88 17.25 7.54 -3.00
C ILE A 88 16.67 7.39 -1.60
N THR A 89 15.59 6.64 -1.48
CA THR A 89 15.00 6.27 -0.19
C THR A 89 15.37 4.84 0.17
N PHE A 90 15.97 4.68 1.35
CA PHE A 90 16.20 3.40 1.98
C PHE A 90 15.09 3.11 2.99
N PHE A 91 14.32 2.05 2.77
CA PHE A 91 13.33 1.52 3.70
C PHE A 91 13.99 0.48 4.59
N ILE A 92 14.23 0.82 5.86
CA ILE A 92 15.08 0.04 6.76
C ILE A 92 14.24 -0.59 7.87
N VAL A 93 14.44 -1.90 8.08
CA VAL A 93 13.87 -2.65 9.20
C VAL A 93 14.54 -2.22 10.52
N GLY A 94 13.76 -2.07 11.59
CA GLY A 94 14.29 -1.67 12.89
C GLY A 94 15.37 -2.61 13.44
N ASP A 95 15.20 -3.93 13.28
CA ASP A 95 16.21 -4.91 13.69
C ASP A 95 17.50 -4.81 12.84
N TRP A 96 17.40 -4.38 11.59
CA TRP A 96 18.55 -4.09 10.74
C TRP A 96 19.32 -2.85 11.22
N ILE A 97 18.60 -1.83 11.74
CA ILE A 97 19.23 -0.65 12.35
C ILE A 97 20.08 -1.05 13.55
N ASP A 98 19.54 -1.91 14.43
CA ASP A 98 20.25 -2.37 15.63
C ASP A 98 21.47 -3.20 15.26
N LYS A 99 21.39 -4.00 14.20
CA LYS A 99 22.47 -4.88 13.75
C LYS A 99 23.56 -4.14 12.98
N PHE A 100 23.20 -3.11 12.20
CA PHE A 100 24.12 -2.40 11.31
C PHE A 100 24.08 -0.87 11.49
N PRO A 101 24.27 -0.33 12.71
CA PRO A 101 24.10 1.09 12.98
C PRO A 101 25.08 1.97 12.17
N GLU A 102 26.29 1.47 11.88
CA GLU A 102 27.27 2.23 11.10
C GLU A 102 26.87 2.36 9.62
N ALA A 103 26.24 1.34 9.06
CA ALA A 103 25.67 1.43 7.71
C ALA A 103 24.56 2.49 7.65
N VAL A 104 23.66 2.55 8.66
CA VAL A 104 22.61 3.57 8.74
C VAL A 104 23.21 4.97 8.84
N LYS A 105 24.26 5.17 9.66
CA LYS A 105 24.97 6.46 9.76
C LYS A 105 25.58 6.87 8.42
N LYS A 106 26.20 5.94 7.69
CA LYS A 106 26.77 6.21 6.35
C LYS A 106 25.66 6.62 5.36
N ILE A 107 24.56 5.87 5.29
CA ILE A 107 23.39 6.21 4.44
C ILE A 107 22.88 7.64 4.74
N ASN A 108 22.74 7.97 6.03
CA ASN A 108 22.31 9.30 6.45
C ASN A 108 23.34 10.40 6.12
N SER A 109 24.64 10.16 6.36
CA SER A 109 25.71 11.15 6.10
C SER A 109 25.87 11.47 4.62
N GLU A 110 25.61 10.49 3.74
CA GLU A 110 25.58 10.69 2.29
C GLU A 110 24.29 11.38 1.80
N GLY A 111 23.37 11.75 2.71
CA GLY A 111 22.19 12.56 2.42
C GLY A 111 21.05 11.80 1.75
N HIS A 112 20.99 10.49 1.91
CA HIS A 112 19.85 9.70 1.46
C HIS A 112 18.67 9.80 2.44
N GLU A 113 17.46 9.56 1.94
CA GLU A 113 16.28 9.44 2.79
C GLU A 113 16.26 8.07 3.45
N ILE A 114 16.01 8.06 4.77
CA ILE A 114 15.79 6.84 5.54
C ILE A 114 14.32 6.79 5.95
N ALA A 115 13.67 5.69 5.65
CA ALA A 115 12.25 5.44 5.90
C ALA A 115 12.05 4.11 6.64
N SER A 116 10.88 3.99 7.29
CA SER A 116 10.56 2.79 8.08
C SER A 116 10.12 1.62 7.19
N HIS A 117 10.65 0.42 7.48
CA HIS A 117 10.18 -0.85 6.93
C HIS A 117 9.70 -1.78 8.05
N SER A 118 8.93 -1.22 9.04
CA SER A 118 8.55 -1.91 10.28
C SER A 118 9.74 -2.10 11.23
N ASN A 119 9.48 -2.56 12.46
CA ASN A 119 10.53 -2.81 13.44
C ASN A 119 11.15 -4.20 13.29
N THR A 120 10.32 -5.25 13.20
CA THR A 120 10.76 -6.66 13.20
C THR A 120 10.47 -7.39 11.89
N HIS A 121 9.96 -6.69 10.87
CA HIS A 121 9.58 -7.25 9.56
C HIS A 121 8.51 -8.35 9.64
N PRO A 122 7.39 -8.16 10.36
CA PRO A 122 6.35 -9.17 10.53
C PRO A 122 5.39 -9.23 9.34
N HIS A 123 4.54 -10.26 9.30
CA HIS A 123 3.34 -10.28 8.46
C HIS A 123 2.29 -9.33 9.03
N VAL A 124 2.31 -8.07 8.60
CA VAL A 124 1.53 -6.96 9.17
C VAL A 124 0.02 -7.14 9.09
N ASN A 125 -0.47 -7.96 8.15
CA ASN A 125 -1.89 -8.29 8.04
C ASN A 125 -2.40 -9.17 9.19
N ASN A 126 -1.51 -9.84 9.92
CA ASN A 126 -1.84 -10.67 11.08
C ASN A 126 -1.80 -9.89 12.39
N LEU A 127 -1.38 -8.63 12.37
CA LEU A 127 -1.27 -7.78 13.53
C LEU A 127 -2.54 -6.97 13.77
N SER A 128 -2.83 -6.71 15.04
CA SER A 128 -3.86 -5.74 15.45
C SER A 128 -3.46 -4.31 15.03
N TYR A 129 -4.40 -3.38 15.18
CA TYR A 129 -4.15 -1.96 14.94
C TYR A 129 -3.03 -1.41 15.84
N GLU A 130 -3.07 -1.74 17.14
CA GLU A 130 -2.08 -1.29 18.12
C GLU A 130 -0.68 -1.89 17.87
N GLU A 131 -0.62 -3.16 17.46
CA GLU A 131 0.64 -3.82 17.11
C GLU A 131 1.25 -3.19 15.84
N ASN A 132 0.45 -2.87 14.83
CA ASN A 132 0.92 -2.14 13.65
C ASN A 132 1.47 -0.75 14.02
N ILE A 133 0.81 -0.01 14.90
CA ILE A 133 1.33 1.27 15.43
C ILE A 133 2.68 1.06 16.11
N LYS A 134 2.78 0.06 16.98
CA LYS A 134 4.02 -0.24 17.70
C LYS A 134 5.17 -0.54 16.75
N GLU A 135 4.96 -1.39 15.76
CA GLU A 135 5.95 -1.72 14.73
C GLU A 135 6.46 -0.46 13.99
N ILE A 136 5.56 0.44 13.63
CA ILE A 136 5.91 1.69 12.94
C ILE A 136 6.66 2.65 13.88
N GLU A 137 6.14 2.89 15.09
CA GLU A 137 6.71 3.87 16.02
C GLU A 137 8.06 3.44 16.59
N GLU A 138 8.26 2.14 16.90
CA GLU A 138 9.55 1.61 17.37
C GLU A 138 10.64 1.73 16.30
N SER A 139 10.33 1.37 15.04
CA SER A 139 11.25 1.57 13.92
C SER A 139 11.62 3.05 13.75
N ASN A 140 10.63 3.94 13.78
CA ASN A 140 10.87 5.37 13.63
C ASN A 140 11.67 5.97 14.77
N LYS A 141 11.48 5.50 15.99
CA LYS A 141 12.30 5.90 17.15
C LYS A 141 13.77 5.50 16.95
N LYS A 142 14.04 4.31 16.43
CA LYS A 142 15.41 3.87 16.11
C LYS A 142 16.04 4.75 15.02
N ILE A 143 15.27 5.08 13.97
CA ILE A 143 15.71 5.98 12.90
C ILE A 143 16.04 7.36 13.48
N ASP A 144 15.13 7.96 14.27
CA ASP A 144 15.34 9.29 14.89
C ASP A 144 16.58 9.29 15.79
N ASN A 145 16.75 8.28 16.64
CA ASN A 145 17.90 8.16 17.54
C ASN A 145 19.24 8.15 16.82
N ILE A 146 19.35 7.51 15.64
CA ILE A 146 20.61 7.37 14.94
C ILE A 146 20.86 8.49 13.92
N THR A 147 19.79 9.07 13.35
CA THR A 147 19.90 10.07 12.28
C THR A 147 19.63 11.50 12.74
N GLY A 148 18.97 11.68 13.88
CA GLY A 148 18.42 12.96 14.34
C GLY A 148 17.25 13.47 13.47
N LYS A 149 16.67 12.62 12.63
CA LYS A 149 15.61 12.99 11.68
C LYS A 149 14.40 12.09 11.82
N LYS A 150 13.21 12.71 11.91
CA LYS A 150 11.92 11.98 11.89
C LYS A 150 11.52 11.72 10.46
N THR A 151 11.24 10.44 10.14
CA THR A 151 10.59 10.09 8.87
C THR A 151 9.06 10.08 9.01
N LYS A 152 8.37 10.34 7.90
CA LYS A 152 6.92 10.17 7.75
C LYS A 152 6.58 9.12 6.68
N VAL A 153 7.57 8.42 6.19
CA VAL A 153 7.45 7.45 5.10
C VAL A 153 7.59 6.05 5.68
N TYR A 154 6.61 5.21 5.40
CA TYR A 154 6.53 3.83 5.89
C TYR A 154 6.19 2.89 4.74
N ARG A 155 6.89 1.77 4.65
CA ARG A 155 6.57 0.67 3.73
C ARG A 155 6.29 -0.59 4.54
N PRO A 156 5.07 -1.18 4.42
CA PRO A 156 4.78 -2.45 5.07
C PRO A 156 5.65 -3.57 4.50
N PRO A 157 6.12 -4.52 5.34
CA PRO A 157 6.82 -5.73 4.91
C PRO A 157 6.02 -6.56 3.90
N TYR A 158 6.70 -7.30 3.04
CA TYR A 158 6.16 -8.23 2.03
C TYR A 158 5.17 -7.60 1.03
N GLY A 159 5.03 -6.27 1.00
CA GLY A 159 3.97 -5.62 0.22
C GLY A 159 2.57 -5.86 0.77
N GLU A 160 2.45 -6.41 1.97
CA GLU A 160 1.17 -6.69 2.63
C GLU A 160 0.54 -5.41 3.16
N TYR A 161 -0.78 -5.32 3.02
CA TYR A 161 -1.58 -4.30 3.69
C TYR A 161 -3.05 -4.70 3.71
N ASN A 162 -3.74 -4.16 4.68
CA ASN A 162 -5.20 -4.12 4.80
C ASN A 162 -5.60 -2.75 5.36
N ASP A 163 -6.89 -2.52 5.55
CA ASP A 163 -7.37 -1.22 6.05
C ASP A 163 -6.84 -0.91 7.46
N THR A 164 -6.62 -1.94 8.29
CA THR A 164 -6.05 -1.80 9.64
C THR A 164 -4.63 -1.26 9.57
N VAL A 165 -3.79 -1.84 8.72
CA VAL A 165 -2.38 -1.41 8.51
C VAL A 165 -2.31 0.03 8.01
N ILE A 166 -3.10 0.35 6.98
CA ILE A 166 -3.09 1.70 6.39
C ILE A 166 -3.63 2.72 7.38
N LYS A 167 -4.73 2.38 8.09
CA LYS A 167 -5.29 3.27 9.10
C LYS A 167 -4.31 3.52 10.25
N ALA A 168 -3.61 2.49 10.74
CA ALA A 168 -2.58 2.64 11.77
C ALA A 168 -1.48 3.61 11.34
N ALA A 169 -0.99 3.51 10.10
CA ALA A 169 0.01 4.42 9.55
C ALA A 169 -0.54 5.85 9.40
N GLN A 170 -1.73 6.02 8.82
CA GLN A 170 -2.33 7.33 8.57
C GLN A 170 -2.68 8.09 9.86
N ASP A 171 -3.25 7.42 10.87
CA ASP A 171 -3.61 8.03 12.15
C ASP A 171 -2.38 8.54 12.92
N LYS A 172 -1.20 7.98 12.66
CA LYS A 172 0.10 8.44 13.17
C LYS A 172 0.82 9.41 12.22
N GLY A 173 0.15 9.81 11.14
CA GLY A 173 0.67 10.78 10.16
C GLY A 173 1.78 10.25 9.26
N TYR A 174 1.78 8.94 8.97
CA TYR A 174 2.70 8.31 8.03
C TYR A 174 2.06 8.08 6.66
N TYR A 175 2.86 8.29 5.61
CA TYR A 175 2.52 7.90 4.25
C TYR A 175 2.87 6.42 4.05
N CYS A 176 1.85 5.61 3.74
CA CYS A 176 2.04 4.20 3.43
C CYS A 176 2.43 4.04 1.96
N ILE A 177 3.63 3.53 1.69
CA ILE A 177 4.25 3.49 0.37
C ILE A 177 4.42 2.04 -0.10
N GLN A 178 3.98 1.78 -1.31
CA GLN A 178 4.27 0.56 -2.06
C GLN A 178 5.20 0.89 -3.25
N TRP A 179 5.07 0.18 -4.36
CA TRP A 179 5.81 0.40 -5.60
C TRP A 179 4.93 0.08 -6.82
N SER A 180 5.18 0.76 -7.91
CA SER A 180 4.54 0.48 -9.21
C SER A 180 5.41 -0.39 -10.10
N LEU A 181 6.73 -0.41 -9.86
CA LEU A 181 7.70 -1.21 -10.60
C LEU A 181 8.61 -1.97 -9.64
N ASP A 182 8.85 -3.24 -9.95
CA ASP A 182 9.68 -4.16 -9.18
C ASP A 182 10.87 -4.61 -10.04
N THR A 183 12.08 -4.46 -9.54
CA THR A 183 13.29 -4.98 -10.20
C THR A 183 13.34 -6.50 -10.17
N LEU A 184 12.66 -7.15 -9.22
CA LEU A 184 12.72 -8.60 -8.94
C LEU A 184 14.14 -9.08 -8.60
N ASP A 185 14.98 -8.20 -8.09
CA ASP A 185 16.39 -8.46 -7.77
C ASP A 185 16.58 -9.61 -6.76
N TYR A 186 15.64 -9.75 -5.82
CA TYR A 186 15.63 -10.83 -4.82
C TYR A 186 15.48 -12.24 -5.42
N THR A 187 15.09 -12.33 -6.69
CA THR A 187 15.02 -13.63 -7.41
C THR A 187 16.36 -14.04 -8.01
N GLY A 188 17.40 -13.20 -7.89
CA GLY A 188 18.75 -13.46 -8.38
C GLY A 188 18.94 -13.26 -9.89
N ILE A 189 18.01 -12.55 -10.54
CA ILE A 189 18.12 -12.16 -11.96
C ILE A 189 19.25 -11.13 -12.17
N THR A 190 19.81 -11.10 -13.39
CA THR A 190 20.88 -10.17 -13.78
C THR A 190 20.38 -8.73 -13.91
N GLY A 191 21.31 -7.77 -13.95
CA GLY A 191 20.97 -6.35 -14.13
C GLY A 191 20.22 -6.07 -15.44
N GLU A 192 20.59 -6.76 -16.53
CA GLU A 192 19.91 -6.65 -17.83
C GLU A 192 18.47 -7.18 -17.73
N GLU A 193 18.25 -8.24 -16.99
CA GLU A 193 16.91 -8.78 -16.76
C GLU A 193 16.09 -7.85 -15.85
N MET A 194 16.69 -7.24 -14.83
CA MET A 194 16.05 -6.19 -14.03
C MET A 194 15.63 -5.01 -14.92
N TRP A 195 16.54 -4.55 -15.78
CA TRP A 195 16.22 -3.45 -16.69
C TRP A 195 15.06 -3.78 -17.63
N LYS A 196 15.04 -4.97 -18.20
CA LYS A 196 13.92 -5.46 -19.04
C LYS A 196 12.56 -5.44 -18.33
N LYS A 197 12.52 -5.57 -16.99
CA LYS A 197 11.26 -5.42 -16.24
C LYS A 197 10.78 -3.98 -16.19
N LEU A 198 11.69 -3.01 -16.28
CA LEU A 198 11.45 -1.59 -16.11
C LEU A 198 11.29 -0.85 -17.43
N GLU A 199 12.16 -1.10 -18.44
CA GLU A 199 12.40 -0.24 -19.60
C GLU A 199 11.17 0.17 -20.42
N GLY A 200 10.21 -0.76 -20.60
CA GLY A 200 8.98 -0.53 -21.35
C GLY A 200 7.83 0.07 -20.53
N LYS A 201 7.99 0.19 -19.21
CA LYS A 201 6.93 0.57 -18.28
C LYS A 201 7.22 1.85 -17.51
N ILE A 202 8.50 2.13 -17.25
CA ILE A 202 8.92 3.25 -16.41
C ILE A 202 8.47 4.59 -16.97
N LYS A 203 7.85 5.39 -16.12
CA LYS A 203 7.33 6.74 -16.43
C LYS A 203 7.40 7.65 -15.22
N SER A 204 7.14 8.93 -15.44
CA SER A 204 7.04 9.93 -14.36
C SER A 204 6.09 9.47 -13.25
N GLY A 205 6.53 9.69 -12.01
CA GLY A 205 5.76 9.35 -10.82
C GLY A 205 5.90 7.92 -10.31
N ASP A 206 6.62 7.04 -11.02
CA ASP A 206 6.81 5.66 -10.57
C ASP A 206 7.71 5.58 -9.33
N ILE A 207 7.37 4.62 -8.46
CA ILE A 207 8.17 4.19 -7.31
C ILE A 207 8.70 2.79 -7.64
N ILE A 208 10.03 2.63 -7.61
CA ILE A 208 10.74 1.42 -8.01
C ILE A 208 11.25 0.71 -6.78
N LEU A 209 10.96 -0.58 -6.65
CA LEU A 209 11.48 -1.45 -5.59
C LEU A 209 12.79 -2.09 -5.99
N SER A 210 13.76 -2.06 -5.08
CA SER A 210 14.95 -2.90 -5.05
C SER A 210 15.33 -3.26 -3.62
N HIS A 211 16.35 -4.11 -3.45
CA HIS A 211 16.85 -4.54 -2.15
C HIS A 211 18.38 -4.47 -2.13
N ASN A 212 18.95 -4.19 -0.96
CA ASN A 212 20.37 -4.48 -0.72
C ASN A 212 20.57 -5.95 -0.38
N GLY A 213 21.79 -6.44 -0.38
CA GLY A 213 22.13 -7.82 0.00
C GLY A 213 21.68 -8.89 -0.99
N THR A 214 21.23 -8.51 -2.19
CA THR A 214 20.91 -9.42 -3.28
C THR A 214 22.16 -9.70 -4.13
N LYS A 215 22.08 -10.75 -4.94
CA LYS A 215 23.23 -11.23 -5.73
C LYS A 215 23.78 -10.21 -6.74
N HIS A 216 22.92 -9.38 -7.33
CA HIS A 216 23.29 -8.56 -8.49
C HIS A 216 22.90 -7.09 -8.37
N THR A 217 22.19 -6.64 -7.30
CA THR A 217 21.70 -5.26 -7.22
C THR A 217 22.86 -4.26 -7.17
N ALA A 218 23.84 -4.47 -6.30
CA ALA A 218 24.95 -3.54 -6.15
C ALA A 218 25.74 -3.36 -7.46
N ASP A 219 26.07 -4.46 -8.14
CA ASP A 219 26.84 -4.46 -9.40
C ASP A 219 26.03 -3.86 -10.58
N SER A 220 24.70 -3.94 -10.52
CA SER A 220 23.81 -3.50 -11.59
C SER A 220 23.32 -2.06 -11.41
N LEU A 221 23.49 -1.48 -10.24
CA LEU A 221 22.87 -0.21 -9.86
C LEU A 221 23.31 0.95 -10.77
N ASP A 222 24.58 1.01 -11.15
CA ASP A 222 25.11 2.06 -12.04
C ASP A 222 24.41 2.03 -13.40
N MET A 223 24.27 0.85 -13.98
CA MET A 223 23.57 0.66 -15.26
C MET A 223 22.10 1.02 -15.15
N LEU A 224 21.41 0.58 -14.09
CA LEU A 224 20.00 0.91 -13.88
C LEU A 224 19.79 2.42 -13.74
N ILE A 225 20.61 3.12 -12.97
CA ILE A 225 20.55 4.57 -12.80
C ILE A 225 20.77 5.29 -14.14
N LYS A 226 21.82 4.93 -14.88
CA LYS A 226 22.12 5.52 -16.19
C LYS A 226 20.97 5.33 -17.19
N ASN A 227 20.40 4.14 -17.23
CA ASN A 227 19.27 3.84 -18.10
C ASN A 227 18.01 4.64 -17.74
N ILE A 228 17.71 4.83 -16.45
CA ILE A 228 16.62 5.68 -15.99
C ILE A 228 16.86 7.13 -16.42
N LYS A 229 18.07 7.66 -16.20
CA LYS A 229 18.44 9.02 -16.61
C LYS A 229 18.39 9.21 -18.13
N ASN A 230 18.79 8.22 -18.92
CA ASN A 230 18.72 8.26 -20.37
C ASN A 230 17.28 8.34 -20.90
N LYS A 231 16.29 7.93 -20.12
CA LYS A 231 14.86 8.18 -20.43
C LYS A 231 14.41 9.60 -20.06
N GLY A 232 15.32 10.45 -19.60
CA GLY A 232 15.03 11.82 -19.20
C GLY A 232 14.32 11.91 -17.83
N LEU A 233 14.44 10.88 -16.98
CA LEU A 233 13.83 10.83 -15.65
C LEU A 233 14.88 11.17 -14.59
N GLU A 234 14.54 12.07 -13.68
CA GLU A 234 15.28 12.38 -12.47
C GLU A 234 14.93 11.38 -11.38
N ILE A 235 15.95 10.85 -10.69
CA ILE A 235 15.75 9.99 -9.52
C ILE A 235 15.76 10.85 -8.27
N VAL A 236 14.69 10.80 -7.48
CA VAL A 236 14.52 11.57 -6.25
C VAL A 236 14.09 10.69 -5.08
N PRO A 237 14.30 11.09 -3.82
CA PRO A 237 13.70 10.44 -2.65
C PRO A 237 12.17 10.45 -2.71
N VAL A 238 11.53 9.47 -2.07
CA VAL A 238 10.06 9.34 -2.03
C VAL A 238 9.41 10.61 -1.51
N SER A 239 9.96 11.23 -0.44
CA SER A 239 9.39 12.46 0.12
C SER A 239 9.43 13.66 -0.83
N ASN A 240 10.27 13.62 -1.87
CA ASN A 240 10.36 14.64 -2.92
C ASN A 240 9.49 14.32 -4.14
N LEU A 241 8.93 13.11 -4.20
CA LEU A 241 8.03 12.68 -5.26
C LEU A 241 6.56 12.81 -4.85
N ILE A 242 6.22 12.44 -3.61
CA ILE A 242 4.83 12.37 -3.14
C ILE A 242 4.28 13.75 -2.76
N TYR A 243 2.99 13.94 -2.95
CA TYR A 243 2.25 15.08 -2.40
C TYR A 243 2.05 14.89 -0.89
N LYS A 244 2.32 15.94 -0.11
CA LYS A 244 2.19 15.93 1.35
C LYS A 244 0.80 16.36 1.81
N ASP A 245 0.18 17.24 1.04
CA ASP A 245 -1.12 17.83 1.32
C ASP A 245 -1.98 17.87 0.05
N ASN A 246 -3.28 18.08 0.20
CA ASN A 246 -4.22 18.27 -0.91
C ASN A 246 -4.19 17.16 -1.98
N TYR A 247 -4.09 15.91 -1.56
CA TYR A 247 -4.09 14.76 -2.47
C TYR A 247 -5.26 13.80 -2.19
N LYS A 248 -5.47 12.89 -3.13
CA LYS A 248 -6.28 11.67 -2.97
C LYS A 248 -5.51 10.49 -3.56
N ILE A 249 -5.88 9.29 -3.14
CA ILE A 249 -5.39 8.05 -3.73
C ILE A 249 -6.56 7.42 -4.49
N ASN A 250 -6.37 7.16 -5.79
CA ASN A 250 -7.40 6.53 -6.62
C ASN A 250 -7.45 5.01 -6.41
N SER A 251 -8.39 4.33 -7.08
CA SER A 251 -8.60 2.88 -6.99
C SER A 251 -7.40 2.03 -7.39
N ASN A 252 -6.41 2.60 -8.08
CA ASN A 252 -5.19 1.92 -8.51
C ASN A 252 -3.99 2.24 -7.60
N GLY A 253 -4.20 2.96 -6.50
CA GLY A 253 -3.12 3.36 -5.60
C GLY A 253 -2.28 4.54 -6.12
N THR A 254 -2.73 5.24 -7.16
CA THR A 254 -2.05 6.44 -7.65
C THR A 254 -2.42 7.63 -6.79
N GLN A 255 -1.41 8.32 -6.25
CA GLN A 255 -1.59 9.58 -5.56
C GLN A 255 -1.78 10.71 -6.58
N ILE A 256 -2.85 11.48 -6.43
CA ILE A 256 -3.28 12.54 -7.35
C ILE A 256 -3.46 13.84 -6.57
N ASN A 257 -2.90 14.94 -7.05
CA ASN A 257 -3.16 16.27 -6.50
C ASN A 257 -4.64 16.63 -6.65
N LYS A 258 -5.22 17.31 -5.65
CA LYS A 258 -6.63 17.77 -5.67
C LYS A 258 -6.76 19.16 -6.24
#